data_ced576e46a39d603700bb785504e5e52
#
_entry.id   ced576e46a39d603700bb785504e5e52
#
_cell.length_a   1.000
_cell.length_b   1.000
_cell.length_c   1.000
_cell.angle_alpha   90.00
_cell.angle_beta   90.00
_cell.angle_gamma   90.00
#
_symmetry.space_group_name_H-M   'P 1'
#
loop_
_entity.id
_entity.type
_entity.pdbx_description
1 polymer ?
#
loop_
_entity_poly.entity_id
_entity_poly.type
_entity_poly.pdbx_seq_one_letter_code
_entity_poly.pdbx_strand_id
1 'polypeptide(L)'
;MNPVFQPYTFNNGATVPNRLAVAPMTHFASDENGHITDQEHTFLQNRFRGFGLFITAATLVQANGKTFHGQPYAINEDDLPSLREVARIAQAQGAKAILQIHHGGLKAELSADIVAPSADEATGARE
;
A
#
# COMPACT_ATOMS: atom_id res chain seq x y z
N MET A 1 -13.02 18.28 24.33
CA MET A 1 -11.85 17.94 23.48
C MET A 1 -12.39 17.37 22.17
N ASN A 2 -11.83 17.77 21.03
CA ASN A 2 -12.31 17.28 19.71
C ASN A 2 -12.06 15.77 19.60
N PRO A 3 -13.07 14.94 19.34
CA PRO A 3 -12.95 13.48 19.25
C PRO A 3 -11.92 12.99 18.23
N VAL A 4 -11.63 13.79 17.21
CA VAL A 4 -10.62 13.46 16.17
C VAL A 4 -9.22 13.21 16.77
N PHE A 5 -8.87 13.95 17.83
CA PHE A 5 -7.55 13.85 18.48
C PHE A 5 -7.52 12.87 19.66
N GLN A 6 -8.61 12.15 19.90
CA GLN A 6 -8.66 11.14 20.96
C GLN A 6 -8.27 9.76 20.42
N PRO A 7 -7.65 8.90 21.24
CA PRO A 7 -7.37 7.52 20.87
C PRO A 7 -8.63 6.77 20.42
N TYR A 8 -8.43 5.83 19.53
CA TYR A 8 -9.48 4.94 19.07
C TYR A 8 -8.99 3.48 19.10
N THR A 9 -9.83 2.60 19.64
CA THR A 9 -9.58 1.16 19.67
C THR A 9 -10.52 0.46 18.69
N PHE A 10 -9.94 -0.27 17.75
CA PHE A 10 -10.68 -1.10 16.80
C PHE A 10 -11.25 -2.34 17.47
N ASN A 11 -12.23 -2.99 16.84
CA ASN A 11 -12.89 -4.20 17.38
C ASN A 11 -11.92 -5.37 17.64
N ASN A 12 -10.78 -5.41 16.95
CA ASN A 12 -9.72 -6.41 17.17
C ASN A 12 -8.75 -6.04 18.32
N GLY A 13 -9.02 -4.96 19.06
CA GLY A 13 -8.18 -4.49 20.17
C GLY A 13 -7.01 -3.59 19.76
N ALA A 14 -6.73 -3.39 18.48
CA ALA A 14 -5.68 -2.49 18.05
C ALA A 14 -6.07 -1.03 18.34
N THR A 15 -5.14 -0.25 18.91
CA THR A 15 -5.39 1.15 19.28
C THR A 15 -4.50 2.09 18.47
N VAL A 16 -5.08 3.18 17.98
CA VAL A 16 -4.39 4.31 17.35
C VAL A 16 -4.50 5.56 18.22
N PRO A 17 -3.49 6.45 18.23
CA PRO A 17 -3.45 7.61 19.13
C PRO A 17 -4.49 8.69 18.80
N ASN A 18 -5.02 8.69 17.59
CA ASN A 18 -6.07 9.61 17.15
C ASN A 18 -6.79 9.04 15.91
N ARG A 19 -7.83 9.75 15.44
CA ARG A 19 -8.66 9.33 14.29
C ARG A 19 -8.23 9.93 12.95
N LEU A 20 -7.03 10.51 12.87
CA LEU A 20 -6.47 11.00 11.62
C LEU A 20 -5.73 9.87 10.90
N ALA A 21 -6.01 9.70 9.63
CA ALA A 21 -5.34 8.72 8.79
C ALA A 21 -4.73 9.40 7.56
N VAL A 22 -3.52 8.99 7.20
CA VAL A 22 -2.97 9.26 5.88
C VAL A 22 -3.62 8.27 4.91
N ALA A 23 -4.39 8.81 3.98
CA ALA A 23 -5.09 8.02 2.97
C ALA A 23 -4.12 7.28 2.05
N PRO A 24 -4.51 6.13 1.49
CA PRO A 24 -3.69 5.42 0.52
C PRO A 24 -3.50 6.27 -0.74
N MET A 25 -2.25 6.53 -1.10
CA MET A 25 -1.89 7.28 -2.30
C MET A 25 -0.79 6.57 -3.06
N THR A 26 -0.97 6.43 -4.35
CA THR A 26 0.05 5.93 -5.26
C THR A 26 1.09 7.02 -5.50
N HIS A 27 2.37 6.74 -5.27
CA HIS A 27 3.47 7.68 -5.43
C HIS A 27 4.48 7.27 -6.53
N PHE A 28 4.28 6.15 -7.22
CA PHE A 28 5.04 5.70 -8.39
C PHE A 28 6.57 5.67 -8.18
N ALA A 29 7.02 5.38 -6.97
CA ALA A 29 8.42 5.59 -6.60
C ALA A 29 9.18 4.32 -6.20
N SER A 30 8.52 3.15 -6.14
CA SER A 30 9.22 1.88 -5.94
C SER A 30 10.04 1.51 -7.17
N ASP A 31 11.10 0.72 -7.00
CA ASP A 31 11.94 0.24 -8.10
C ASP A 31 11.20 -0.78 -9.00
N GLU A 32 11.91 -1.33 -9.99
CA GLU A 32 11.35 -2.30 -10.93
C GLU A 32 10.92 -3.61 -10.27
N ASN A 33 11.51 -3.94 -9.11
CA ASN A 33 11.17 -5.11 -8.29
C ASN A 33 10.10 -4.81 -7.23
N GLY A 34 9.55 -3.59 -7.23
CA GLY A 34 8.54 -3.16 -6.25
C GLY A 34 9.10 -2.86 -4.87
N HIS A 35 10.41 -2.65 -4.75
CA HIS A 35 11.06 -2.34 -3.48
C HIS A 35 11.19 -0.84 -3.26
N ILE A 36 11.21 -0.44 -1.99
CA ILE A 36 11.35 0.97 -1.59
C ILE A 36 12.68 1.56 -2.10
N THR A 37 12.61 2.75 -2.70
CA THR A 37 13.77 3.52 -3.15
C THR A 37 14.11 4.63 -2.15
N ASP A 38 15.28 5.25 -2.31
CA ASP A 38 15.69 6.42 -1.52
C ASP A 38 14.71 7.59 -1.71
N GLN A 39 14.15 7.75 -2.91
CA GLN A 39 13.15 8.77 -3.20
C GLN A 39 11.86 8.51 -2.40
N GLU A 40 11.38 7.29 -2.40
CA GLU A 40 10.21 6.87 -1.63
C GLU A 40 10.44 7.00 -0.13
N HIS A 41 11.61 6.56 0.35
CA HIS A 41 12.03 6.72 1.73
C HIS A 41 11.99 8.19 2.17
N THR A 42 12.59 9.09 1.38
CA THR A 42 12.57 10.53 1.64
C THR A 42 11.16 11.09 1.65
N PHE A 43 10.30 10.65 0.72
CA PHE A 43 8.89 11.05 0.67
C PHE A 43 8.14 10.65 1.94
N LEU A 44 8.35 9.44 2.44
CA LEU A 44 7.62 8.90 3.59
C LEU A 44 8.12 9.41 4.94
N GLN A 45 9.40 9.80 5.06
CA GLN A 45 10.08 10.14 6.32
C GLN A 45 9.38 11.21 7.17
N ASN A 46 8.64 12.13 6.58
CA ASN A 46 8.02 13.26 7.29
C ASN A 46 6.51 13.35 7.08
N ARG A 47 5.86 12.30 6.58
CA ARG A 47 4.45 12.33 6.17
C ARG A 47 3.47 11.96 7.27
N PHE A 48 3.90 11.28 8.34
CA PHE A 48 3.00 10.61 9.26
C PHE A 48 2.96 11.24 10.65
N ARG A 49 3.71 12.31 10.91
CA ARG A 49 3.68 13.00 12.20
C ARG A 49 2.30 13.55 12.51
N GLY A 50 1.79 13.19 13.69
CA GLY A 50 0.46 13.61 14.14
C GLY A 50 -0.71 12.80 13.58
N PHE A 51 -0.45 11.81 12.72
CA PHE A 51 -1.46 10.87 12.25
C PHE A 51 -1.43 9.58 13.07
N GLY A 52 -2.61 9.05 13.38
CA GLY A 52 -2.74 7.78 14.08
C GLY A 52 -2.56 6.56 13.17
N LEU A 53 -2.83 6.72 11.88
CA LEU A 53 -2.86 5.65 10.91
C LEU A 53 -2.23 6.07 9.57
N PHE A 54 -1.54 5.14 8.94
CA PHE A 54 -1.08 5.23 7.57
C PHE A 54 -1.55 4.00 6.78
N ILE A 55 -2.14 4.22 5.62
CA ILE A 55 -2.51 3.16 4.68
C ILE A 55 -1.56 3.27 3.48
N THR A 56 -0.87 2.19 3.13
CA THR A 56 0.14 2.19 2.06
C THR A 56 -0.46 2.47 0.68
N ALA A 57 0.40 2.75 -0.29
CA ALA A 57 0.05 2.69 -1.70
C ALA A 57 -0.49 1.30 -2.08
N ALA A 58 -1.16 1.23 -3.23
CA ALA A 58 -1.71 0.00 -3.81
C ALA A 58 -0.57 -1.02 -4.07
N THR A 59 -0.40 -1.98 -3.17
CA THR A 59 0.72 -2.92 -3.16
C THR A 59 0.33 -4.21 -3.87
N LEU A 60 1.06 -4.55 -4.92
CA LEU A 60 0.80 -5.69 -5.81
C LEU A 60 0.98 -7.02 -5.10
N VAL A 61 -0.01 -7.92 -5.18
CA VAL A 61 0.04 -9.25 -4.56
C VAL A 61 0.26 -10.40 -5.53
N GLN A 62 0.16 -10.14 -6.83
CA GLN A 62 0.35 -11.15 -7.88
C GLN A 62 0.83 -10.48 -9.17
N ALA A 63 1.80 -11.09 -9.86
CA ALA A 63 2.45 -10.48 -11.02
C ALA A 63 1.48 -10.06 -12.13
N ASN A 64 0.44 -10.88 -12.39
CA ASN A 64 -0.56 -10.58 -13.40
C ASN A 64 -1.60 -9.51 -12.98
N GLY A 65 -1.47 -8.96 -11.79
CA GLY A 65 -2.27 -7.82 -11.34
C GLY A 65 -1.59 -6.46 -11.50
N LYS A 66 -0.41 -6.38 -12.14
CA LYS A 66 0.38 -5.15 -12.22
C LYS A 66 -0.31 -4.06 -13.05
N THR A 67 -0.51 -2.90 -12.44
CA THR A 67 -1.28 -1.79 -13.01
C THR A 67 -0.41 -0.63 -13.46
N PHE A 68 0.67 -0.31 -12.72
CA PHE A 68 1.50 0.87 -12.99
C PHE A 68 2.97 0.65 -12.64
N HIS A 69 3.84 1.43 -13.27
CA HIS A 69 5.27 1.47 -12.93
C HIS A 69 5.49 2.10 -11.56
N GLY A 70 6.51 1.64 -10.83
CA GLY A 70 6.77 2.10 -9.46
C GLY A 70 5.75 1.62 -8.44
N GLN A 71 5.02 0.55 -8.75
CA GLN A 71 4.10 -0.10 -7.81
C GLN A 71 4.88 -0.92 -6.80
N PRO A 72 4.62 -0.79 -5.48
CA PRO A 72 5.24 -1.65 -4.48
C PRO A 72 4.68 -3.08 -4.57
N TYR A 73 5.49 -4.07 -4.14
CA TYR A 73 5.14 -5.48 -4.19
C TYR A 73 4.99 -6.09 -2.80
N ALA A 74 4.09 -7.07 -2.72
CA ALA A 74 3.91 -8.03 -1.63
C ALA A 74 3.58 -9.41 -2.24
N ILE A 75 4.39 -9.85 -3.23
CA ILE A 75 4.17 -11.06 -4.02
C ILE A 75 4.81 -12.27 -3.34
N ASN A 76 5.99 -12.08 -2.75
CA ASN A 76 6.79 -13.14 -2.16
C ASN A 76 7.63 -12.65 -0.97
N GLU A 77 8.45 -13.54 -0.40
CA GLU A 77 9.26 -13.23 0.79
C GLU A 77 10.39 -12.21 0.52
N ASP A 78 10.85 -12.05 -0.71
CA ASP A 78 11.89 -11.08 -1.08
C ASP A 78 11.39 -9.63 -0.92
N ASP A 79 10.08 -9.43 -0.92
CA ASP A 79 9.46 -8.12 -0.74
C ASP A 79 9.39 -7.69 0.75
N LEU A 80 9.54 -8.64 1.69
CA LEU A 80 9.38 -8.38 3.12
C LEU A 80 10.32 -7.31 3.68
N PRO A 81 11.61 -7.22 3.30
CA PRO A 81 12.49 -6.16 3.80
C PRO A 81 11.98 -4.77 3.44
N SER A 82 11.50 -4.58 2.21
CA SER A 82 10.90 -3.33 1.73
C SER A 82 9.63 -2.96 2.50
N LEU A 83 8.71 -3.92 2.65
CA LEU A 83 7.46 -3.72 3.39
C LEU A 83 7.70 -3.40 4.87
N ARG A 84 8.67 -4.07 5.50
CA ARG A 84 9.08 -3.78 6.88
C ARG A 84 9.65 -2.38 7.03
N GLU A 85 10.44 -1.91 6.06
CA GLU A 85 10.99 -0.56 6.10
C GLU A 85 9.89 0.51 5.98
N VAL A 86 8.92 0.34 5.07
CA VAL A 86 7.74 1.22 4.95
C VAL A 86 6.97 1.28 6.28
N ALA A 87 6.70 0.13 6.89
CA ALA A 87 6.02 0.07 8.19
C ALA A 87 6.84 0.74 9.30
N ARG A 88 8.17 0.51 9.34
CA ARG A 88 9.07 1.11 10.31
C ARG A 88 9.09 2.63 10.23
N ILE A 89 9.12 3.18 9.00
CA ILE A 89 9.09 4.64 8.79
C ILE A 89 7.80 5.25 9.38
N ALA A 90 6.66 4.63 9.15
CA ALA A 90 5.38 5.10 9.70
C ALA A 90 5.35 4.99 11.23
N GLN A 91 5.77 3.86 11.77
CA GLN A 91 5.79 3.60 13.21
C GLN A 91 6.75 4.53 13.96
N ALA A 92 7.91 4.85 13.38
CA ALA A 92 8.87 5.80 13.94
C ALA A 92 8.29 7.23 14.06
N GLN A 93 7.25 7.54 13.29
CA GLN A 93 6.54 8.82 13.33
C GLN A 93 5.27 8.78 14.19
N GLY A 94 4.96 7.63 14.82
CA GLY A 94 3.83 7.43 15.72
C GLY A 94 2.56 6.90 15.06
N ALA A 95 2.55 6.64 13.75
CA ALA A 95 1.42 6.06 13.04
C ALA A 95 1.46 4.53 13.03
N LYS A 96 0.31 3.88 13.09
CA LYS A 96 0.19 2.47 12.73
C LYS A 96 0.09 2.34 11.20
N ALA A 97 0.79 1.35 10.64
CA ALA A 97 0.76 1.08 9.20
C ALA A 97 -0.24 -0.04 8.88
N ILE A 98 -1.03 0.18 7.83
CA ILE A 98 -1.88 -0.83 7.19
C ILE A 98 -1.39 -1.03 5.77
N LEU A 99 -1.14 -2.28 5.39
CA LEU A 99 -0.82 -2.65 4.01
C LEU A 99 -2.10 -2.69 3.18
N GLN A 100 -2.16 -1.86 2.12
CA GLN A 100 -3.21 -1.96 1.12
C GLN A 100 -2.79 -2.96 0.05
N ILE A 101 -3.37 -4.15 0.05
CA ILE A 101 -3.14 -5.15 -0.99
C ILE A 101 -3.94 -4.82 -2.24
N HIS A 102 -3.36 -5.08 -3.41
CA HIS A 102 -3.93 -4.68 -4.69
C HIS A 102 -3.69 -5.70 -5.79
N HIS A 103 -4.71 -5.91 -6.62
CA HIS A 103 -4.65 -6.60 -7.90
C HIS A 103 -5.47 -5.80 -8.91
N GLY A 104 -4.90 -5.50 -10.07
CA GLY A 104 -5.53 -4.62 -11.06
C GLY A 104 -6.76 -5.22 -11.75
N GLY A 105 -6.92 -6.55 -11.78
CA GLY A 105 -7.99 -7.19 -12.51
C GLY A 105 -8.00 -6.72 -13.98
N LEU A 106 -9.15 -6.29 -14.47
CA LEU A 106 -9.29 -5.73 -15.83
C LEU A 106 -8.39 -4.51 -16.11
N LYS A 107 -7.89 -3.84 -15.06
CA LYS A 107 -6.99 -2.68 -15.15
C LYS A 107 -5.52 -3.03 -14.97
N ALA A 108 -5.15 -4.30 -15.02
CA ALA A 108 -3.76 -4.74 -14.97
C ALA A 108 -3.04 -4.47 -16.31
N GLU A 109 -2.93 -3.19 -16.67
CA GLU A 109 -2.46 -2.71 -17.98
C GLU A 109 -1.00 -3.08 -18.30
N LEU A 110 -0.21 -3.43 -17.28
CA LEU A 110 1.18 -3.88 -17.45
C LEU A 110 1.32 -5.41 -17.41
N SER A 111 0.21 -6.14 -17.41
CA SER A 111 0.19 -7.60 -17.49
C SER A 111 -0.20 -8.07 -18.88
N ALA A 112 0.50 -9.09 -19.37
CA ALA A 112 0.08 -9.82 -20.58
C ALA A 112 -0.98 -10.89 -20.29
N ASP A 113 -1.17 -11.27 -19.02
CA ASP A 113 -2.14 -12.25 -18.54
C ASP A 113 -3.17 -11.55 -17.63
N ILE A 114 -4.16 -10.91 -18.24
CA ILE A 114 -5.21 -10.22 -17.51
C ILE A 114 -6.24 -11.22 -17.01
N VAL A 115 -6.50 -11.20 -15.69
CA VAL A 115 -7.53 -12.05 -15.05
C VAL A 115 -8.60 -11.19 -14.39
N ALA A 116 -9.83 -11.68 -14.40
CA ALA A 116 -10.98 -11.01 -13.80
C ALA A 116 -11.96 -12.03 -13.23
N PRO A 117 -12.95 -11.62 -12.42
CA PRO A 117 -13.99 -12.53 -11.91
C PRO A 117 -14.87 -13.17 -12.99
N SER A 118 -14.80 -12.65 -14.21
CA SER A 118 -15.43 -13.23 -15.40
C SER A 118 -14.63 -12.84 -16.64
N ALA A 119 -14.64 -13.69 -17.65
CA ALA A 119 -13.97 -13.42 -18.91
C ALA A 119 -14.54 -12.17 -19.59
N ASP A 120 -13.67 -11.38 -20.23
CA ASP A 120 -14.05 -10.19 -20.99
C ASP A 120 -13.31 -10.16 -22.33
N GLU A 121 -14.03 -10.32 -23.42
CA GLU A 121 -13.48 -10.35 -24.77
C GLU A 121 -12.85 -9.01 -25.18
N ALA A 122 -13.38 -7.88 -24.69
CA ALA A 122 -12.87 -6.55 -25.05
C ALA A 122 -11.47 -6.27 -24.50
N THR A 123 -11.17 -6.81 -23.33
CA THR A 123 -9.85 -6.68 -22.68
C THR A 123 -8.96 -7.90 -22.85
N GLY A 124 -9.52 -9.01 -23.34
CA GLY A 124 -8.85 -10.30 -23.41
C GLY A 124 -8.65 -10.96 -22.04
N ALA A 125 -9.38 -10.51 -21.02
CA ALA A 125 -9.29 -11.06 -19.68
C ALA A 125 -9.90 -12.46 -19.64
N ARG A 126 -9.20 -13.39 -18.96
CA ARG A 126 -9.72 -14.72 -18.62
C ARG A 126 -10.27 -14.75 -17.18
N GLU A 127 -11.16 -15.68 -16.92
CA GLU A 127 -11.64 -16.00 -15.57
C GLU A 127 -10.58 -16.72 -14.75
#